data_00431ae52e0ccca4130e416801c6f37e
#
_entry.id   00431ae52e0ccca4130e416801c6f37e
#
_cell.length_a   1.000
_cell.length_b   1.000
_cell.length_c   1.000
_cell.angle_alpha   90.00
_cell.angle_beta   90.00
_cell.angle_gamma   90.00
#
_symmetry.space_group_name_H-M   'P 1'
#
loop_
_entity.id
_entity.type
_entity.pdbx_description
1 polymer ?
#
loop_
_entity_poly.entity_id
_entity_poly.type
_entity_poly.pdbx_seq_one_letter_code
_entity_poly.pdbx_strand_id
1 'polypeptide(L)'
;AFREVPGFKEFFAVKALPNPFILKILKDEDFGADCSSLPELILAEKAGMTSEDIMFSSNDTPSEEFVKAKELGAYINLDDISHIDYLEKHAGLPEIVCFRYNPGPLKGGNAIIGKPEEAKYGFTRDQLFEGYRILRNKGIKRFGMHTMVASNELNPDYFVETARILFELIVEISKELNISFEFVNLGGGIGIPYRPEEEPVSFEALAKGVKEAYDATITANGLHPLKVFLECGRVITGPYGYLISQVRHLKHTYKDYVGMDSCMANLMRPGIYGAYHHITVLGKENEVPVRKYDVTGSLCENNDKFAIDRPLPEIEIGDILAIHDAGAHGHAMGFNYNGKLRSAELLLRKDGSVVQIRRAETIEDYFATLDFEALKDFK
;
A
#
# COMPACT_ATOMS: atom_id res chain seq x y z
N ALA A 1 -8.06 -18.54 -2.65
CA ALA A 1 -9.39 -18.13 -3.15
C ALA A 1 -9.38 -17.93 -4.68
N PHE A 2 -8.40 -17.27 -5.26
CA PHE A 2 -8.37 -16.82 -6.67
C PHE A 2 -7.92 -17.86 -7.72
N ARG A 3 -7.76 -19.13 -7.38
CA ARG A 3 -7.25 -20.17 -8.30
C ARG A 3 -8.04 -20.34 -9.59
N GLU A 4 -9.34 -20.01 -9.58
CA GLU A 4 -10.22 -20.09 -10.74
C GLU A 4 -10.27 -18.80 -11.56
N VAL A 5 -9.67 -17.71 -11.06
CA VAL A 5 -9.57 -16.45 -11.77
C VAL A 5 -8.41 -16.53 -12.76
N PRO A 6 -8.63 -16.30 -14.07
CA PRO A 6 -7.62 -16.55 -15.08
C PRO A 6 -6.35 -15.73 -14.90
N GLY A 7 -5.19 -16.40 -14.87
CA GLY A 7 -3.86 -15.76 -14.75
C GLY A 7 -3.72 -14.84 -13.58
N PHE A 8 -4.41 -15.11 -12.46
CA PHE A 8 -4.36 -14.29 -11.26
C PHE A 8 -2.94 -14.14 -10.74
N LYS A 9 -2.55 -12.91 -10.43
CA LYS A 9 -1.31 -12.57 -9.73
C LYS A 9 -1.54 -11.43 -8.75
N GLU A 10 -0.98 -11.58 -7.55
CA GLU A 10 -0.93 -10.53 -6.55
C GLU A 10 0.41 -9.78 -6.64
N PHE A 11 0.36 -8.48 -6.75
CA PHE A 11 1.52 -7.59 -6.63
C PHE A 11 1.47 -6.89 -5.27
N PHE A 12 2.43 -7.18 -4.42
CA PHE A 12 2.49 -6.53 -3.11
C PHE A 12 2.83 -5.05 -3.25
N ALA A 13 1.97 -4.19 -2.71
CA ALA A 13 2.24 -2.75 -2.66
C ALA A 13 3.44 -2.45 -1.73
N VAL A 14 4.62 -2.22 -2.32
CA VAL A 14 5.88 -2.06 -1.58
C VAL A 14 5.81 -0.96 -0.53
N LYS A 15 5.11 0.14 -0.82
CA LYS A 15 4.87 1.26 0.10
C LYS A 15 4.26 0.86 1.45
N ALA A 16 3.59 -0.28 1.52
CA ALA A 16 2.97 -0.75 2.77
C ALA A 16 4.02 -1.22 3.78
N LEU A 17 5.07 -1.91 3.29
CA LEU A 17 6.20 -2.40 4.10
C LEU A 17 7.45 -2.55 3.22
N PRO A 18 8.21 -1.48 2.94
CA PRO A 18 9.38 -1.47 2.05
C PRO A 18 10.60 -2.11 2.73
N ASN A 19 10.59 -3.44 2.83
CA ASN A 19 11.66 -4.21 3.42
C ASN A 19 12.05 -5.39 2.51
N PRO A 20 13.33 -5.54 2.09
CA PRO A 20 13.75 -6.57 1.15
C PRO A 20 13.59 -8.00 1.67
N PHE A 21 13.64 -8.22 2.99
CA PHE A 21 13.38 -9.53 3.58
C PHE A 21 11.93 -9.96 3.39
N ILE A 22 11.00 -9.03 3.56
CA ILE A 22 9.57 -9.28 3.32
C ILE A 22 9.31 -9.51 1.83
N LEU A 23 9.87 -8.66 0.96
CA LEU A 23 9.75 -8.87 -0.49
C LEU A 23 10.28 -10.23 -0.94
N LYS A 24 11.39 -10.69 -0.33
CA LYS A 24 11.94 -12.02 -0.63
C LYS A 24 10.99 -13.16 -0.22
N ILE A 25 10.35 -13.04 0.96
CA ILE A 25 9.35 -14.01 1.42
C ILE A 25 8.16 -14.04 0.46
N LEU A 26 7.65 -12.86 0.08
CA LEU A 26 6.51 -12.74 -0.83
C LEU A 26 6.84 -13.27 -2.23
N LYS A 27 8.05 -13.02 -2.73
CA LYS A 27 8.52 -13.60 -3.99
C LYS A 27 8.51 -15.12 -3.97
N ASP A 28 8.93 -15.74 -2.85
CA ASP A 28 8.95 -17.19 -2.70
C ASP A 28 7.52 -17.78 -2.66
N GLU A 29 6.51 -16.97 -2.41
CA GLU A 29 5.07 -17.28 -2.51
C GLU A 29 4.44 -16.80 -3.85
N ASP A 30 5.26 -16.53 -4.87
CA ASP A 30 4.86 -16.13 -6.23
C ASP A 30 4.19 -14.75 -6.36
N PHE A 31 4.39 -13.86 -5.38
CA PHE A 31 3.96 -12.47 -5.46
C PHE A 31 4.89 -11.65 -6.37
N GLY A 32 4.31 -10.69 -7.08
CA GLY A 32 5.03 -9.56 -7.65
C GLY A 32 5.16 -8.40 -6.66
N ALA A 33 5.79 -7.31 -7.11
CA ALA A 33 5.90 -6.05 -6.39
C ALA A 33 5.22 -4.91 -7.17
N ASP A 34 4.32 -4.18 -6.53
CA ASP A 34 3.84 -2.89 -7.00
C ASP A 34 4.73 -1.78 -6.41
N CYS A 35 5.51 -1.14 -7.28
CA CYS A 35 6.48 -0.11 -6.95
C CYS A 35 5.97 1.27 -7.38
N SER A 36 6.20 2.29 -6.57
CA SER A 36 5.75 3.66 -6.82
C SER A 36 6.89 4.70 -6.83
N SER A 37 8.14 4.26 -6.75
CA SER A 37 9.32 5.13 -6.75
C SER A 37 10.60 4.37 -7.12
N LEU A 38 11.67 5.13 -7.46
CA LEU A 38 12.99 4.54 -7.73
C LEU A 38 13.53 3.69 -6.57
N PRO A 39 13.46 4.12 -5.29
CA PRO A 39 13.90 3.26 -4.20
C PRO A 39 13.14 1.94 -4.10
N GLU A 40 11.84 1.93 -4.37
CA GLU A 40 11.04 0.70 -4.35
C GLU A 40 11.39 -0.25 -5.50
N LEU A 41 11.66 0.29 -6.70
CA LEU A 41 12.18 -0.49 -7.83
C LEU A 41 13.53 -1.16 -7.49
N ILE A 42 14.44 -0.42 -6.86
CA ILE A 42 15.73 -0.95 -6.40
C ILE A 42 15.54 -2.02 -5.32
N LEU A 43 14.61 -1.84 -4.39
CA LEU A 43 14.30 -2.85 -3.37
C LEU A 43 13.76 -4.14 -4.00
N ALA A 44 12.85 -4.04 -4.95
CA ALA A 44 12.31 -5.19 -5.68
C ALA A 44 13.41 -5.94 -6.44
N GLU A 45 14.28 -5.21 -7.17
CA GLU A 45 15.44 -5.78 -7.86
C GLU A 45 16.37 -6.53 -6.89
N LYS A 46 16.70 -5.92 -5.74
CA LYS A 46 17.55 -6.57 -4.72
C LYS A 46 16.90 -7.77 -4.05
N ALA A 47 15.58 -7.82 -4.00
CA ALA A 47 14.82 -9.02 -3.58
C ALA A 47 14.78 -10.09 -4.70
N GLY A 48 15.31 -9.79 -5.89
CA GLY A 48 15.41 -10.68 -7.04
C GLY A 48 14.15 -10.72 -7.90
N MET A 49 13.29 -9.70 -7.81
CA MET A 49 12.13 -9.51 -8.70
C MET A 49 12.56 -8.74 -9.94
N THR A 50 12.10 -9.14 -11.12
CA THR A 50 12.40 -8.49 -12.39
C THR A 50 11.27 -8.71 -13.41
N SER A 51 11.24 -7.93 -14.46
CA SER A 51 10.29 -8.08 -15.58
C SER A 51 8.83 -8.08 -15.10
N GLU A 52 8.07 -9.07 -15.50
CA GLU A 52 6.64 -9.23 -15.20
C GLU A 52 6.34 -9.52 -13.70
N ASP A 53 7.38 -9.55 -12.84
CA ASP A 53 7.21 -9.56 -11.38
C ASP A 53 7.08 -8.15 -10.80
N ILE A 54 7.26 -7.09 -11.62
CA ILE A 54 7.19 -5.71 -11.15
C ILE A 54 6.08 -4.98 -11.90
N MET A 55 5.15 -4.39 -11.14
CA MET A 55 4.26 -3.34 -11.59
C MET A 55 4.84 -2.00 -11.12
N PHE A 56 4.91 -1.02 -11.99
CA PHE A 56 5.35 0.32 -11.64
C PHE A 56 4.21 1.32 -11.85
N SER A 57 3.65 1.80 -10.73
CA SER A 57 2.54 2.74 -10.68
C SER A 57 2.93 3.96 -9.84
N SER A 58 3.33 5.05 -10.48
CA SER A 58 3.78 6.28 -9.83
C SER A 58 2.88 7.46 -10.26
N ASN A 59 2.92 8.55 -9.49
CA ASN A 59 2.26 9.82 -9.82
C ASN A 59 3.32 10.88 -10.06
N ASP A 60 3.09 11.77 -11.04
CA ASP A 60 4.02 12.87 -11.39
C ASP A 60 5.47 12.34 -11.58
N THR A 61 5.61 11.24 -12.31
CA THR A 61 6.78 10.38 -12.37
C THR A 61 7.98 11.09 -13.01
N PRO A 62 9.13 11.18 -12.33
CA PRO A 62 10.35 11.71 -12.91
C PRO A 62 10.97 10.72 -13.91
N SER A 63 11.82 11.25 -14.81
CA SER A 63 12.37 10.47 -15.93
C SER A 63 13.21 9.27 -15.51
N GLU A 64 14.00 9.39 -14.46
CA GLU A 64 14.87 8.34 -13.93
C GLU A 64 14.09 7.12 -13.42
N GLU A 65 12.87 7.32 -12.92
CA GLU A 65 12.00 6.22 -12.49
C GLU A 65 11.47 5.44 -13.69
N PHE A 66 11.04 6.13 -14.75
CA PHE A 66 10.65 5.46 -16.02
C PHE A 66 11.81 4.71 -16.66
N VAL A 67 13.02 5.29 -16.67
CA VAL A 67 14.21 4.62 -17.18
C VAL A 67 14.48 3.34 -16.40
N LYS A 68 14.49 3.41 -15.07
CA LYS A 68 14.74 2.24 -14.23
C LYS A 68 13.65 1.17 -14.36
N ALA A 69 12.38 1.56 -14.37
CA ALA A 69 11.27 0.62 -14.56
C ALA A 69 11.38 -0.13 -15.90
N LYS A 70 11.72 0.59 -16.99
CA LYS A 70 11.93 -0.01 -18.29
C LYS A 70 13.16 -0.93 -18.33
N GLU A 71 14.29 -0.52 -17.72
CA GLU A 71 15.48 -1.35 -17.60
C GLU A 71 15.19 -2.69 -16.91
N LEU A 72 14.36 -2.67 -15.89
CA LEU A 72 13.92 -3.87 -15.18
C LEU A 72 12.90 -4.71 -15.98
N GLY A 73 12.35 -4.19 -17.07
CA GLY A 73 11.30 -4.83 -17.84
C GLY A 73 9.93 -4.84 -17.13
N ALA A 74 9.72 -3.93 -16.20
CA ALA A 74 8.48 -3.82 -15.43
C ALA A 74 7.26 -3.45 -16.29
N TYR A 75 6.08 -3.84 -15.86
CA TYR A 75 4.84 -3.25 -16.35
C TYR A 75 4.79 -1.78 -15.94
N ILE A 76 4.74 -0.87 -16.91
CA ILE A 76 4.64 0.57 -16.65
C ILE A 76 3.19 1.00 -16.77
N ASN A 77 2.65 1.51 -15.67
CA ASN A 77 1.30 2.04 -15.58
C ASN A 77 1.34 3.56 -15.61
N LEU A 78 0.82 4.15 -16.68
CA LEU A 78 0.76 5.60 -16.84
C LEU A 78 -0.47 6.18 -16.16
N ASP A 79 -0.29 7.35 -15.58
CA ASP A 79 -1.24 8.04 -14.73
C ASP A 79 -2.04 9.12 -15.47
N ASP A 80 -1.51 9.65 -16.57
CA ASP A 80 -2.14 10.67 -17.41
C ASP A 80 -1.69 10.55 -18.86
N ILE A 81 -2.50 11.04 -19.80
CA ILE A 81 -2.23 10.97 -21.23
C ILE A 81 -0.95 11.72 -21.63
N SER A 82 -0.59 12.80 -20.94
CA SER A 82 0.65 13.55 -21.17
C SER A 82 1.91 12.73 -20.89
N HIS A 83 1.80 11.69 -20.07
CA HIS A 83 2.91 10.81 -19.75
C HIS A 83 3.35 9.93 -20.93
N ILE A 84 2.54 9.75 -21.97
CA ILE A 84 2.91 8.96 -23.15
C ILE A 84 4.13 9.57 -23.85
N ASP A 85 4.05 10.84 -24.20
CA ASP A 85 5.15 11.55 -24.88
C ASP A 85 6.35 11.75 -23.96
N TYR A 86 6.11 11.96 -22.67
CA TYR A 86 7.17 12.07 -21.67
C TYR A 86 7.96 10.77 -21.53
N LEU A 87 7.27 9.62 -21.40
CA LEU A 87 7.89 8.30 -21.35
C LEU A 87 8.68 8.01 -22.63
N GLU A 88 8.07 8.23 -23.80
CA GLU A 88 8.73 8.02 -25.09
C GLU A 88 10.01 8.82 -25.23
N LYS A 89 9.99 10.09 -24.85
CA LYS A 89 11.13 11.01 -24.93
C LYS A 89 12.29 10.60 -24.02
N HIS A 90 12.00 10.17 -22.78
CA HIS A 90 13.03 10.00 -21.76
C HIS A 90 13.51 8.56 -21.58
N ALA A 91 12.64 7.58 -21.79
CA ALA A 91 12.96 6.16 -21.65
C ALA A 91 12.67 5.34 -22.92
N GLY A 92 11.89 5.90 -23.85
CA GLY A 92 11.32 5.16 -24.97
C GLY A 92 10.15 4.27 -24.51
N LEU A 93 9.19 4.01 -25.39
CA LEU A 93 8.03 3.17 -25.06
C LEU A 93 8.46 1.72 -24.80
N PRO A 94 7.95 1.06 -23.75
CA PRO A 94 8.12 -0.37 -23.54
C PRO A 94 7.21 -1.19 -24.48
N GLU A 95 7.40 -2.51 -24.52
CA GLU A 95 6.56 -3.40 -25.36
C GLU A 95 5.11 -3.47 -24.89
N ILE A 96 4.89 -3.33 -23.58
CA ILE A 96 3.57 -3.34 -22.95
C ILE A 96 3.37 -2.05 -22.15
N VAL A 97 2.21 -1.41 -22.32
CA VAL A 97 1.84 -0.18 -21.60
C VAL A 97 0.50 -0.37 -20.95
N CYS A 98 0.39 0.09 -19.71
CA CYS A 98 -0.83 0.08 -18.92
C CYS A 98 -1.28 1.52 -18.62
N PHE A 99 -2.57 1.77 -18.58
CA PHE A 99 -3.14 3.04 -18.13
C PHE A 99 -3.97 2.85 -16.88
N ARG A 100 -3.81 3.78 -15.93
CA ARG A 100 -4.68 3.88 -14.77
C ARG A 100 -5.98 4.59 -15.13
N TYR A 101 -7.07 3.87 -15.04
CA TYR A 101 -8.40 4.45 -15.22
C TYR A 101 -8.91 5.10 -13.94
N ASN A 102 -9.44 6.30 -14.06
CA ASN A 102 -10.23 6.96 -13.03
C ASN A 102 -11.71 6.89 -13.42
N PRO A 103 -12.56 6.13 -12.72
CA PRO A 103 -13.97 5.99 -13.08
C PRO A 103 -14.81 7.27 -12.84
N GLY A 104 -14.24 8.28 -12.18
CA GLY A 104 -14.98 9.49 -11.86
C GLY A 104 -16.26 9.20 -11.08
N PRO A 105 -17.38 9.85 -11.43
CA PRO A 105 -18.65 9.70 -10.70
C PRO A 105 -19.33 8.35 -10.90
N LEU A 106 -18.82 7.46 -11.78
CA LEU A 106 -19.37 6.11 -11.97
C LEU A 106 -19.10 5.20 -10.77
N LYS A 107 -18.17 5.58 -9.88
CA LYS A 107 -17.80 4.81 -8.69
C LYS A 107 -18.03 5.63 -7.44
N GLY A 108 -18.66 5.05 -6.43
CA GLY A 108 -18.83 5.65 -5.12
C GLY A 108 -17.47 5.95 -4.44
N GLY A 109 -17.43 7.03 -3.67
CA GLY A 109 -16.25 7.43 -2.92
C GLY A 109 -15.89 6.43 -1.81
N ASN A 110 -14.62 6.43 -1.41
CA ASN A 110 -14.11 5.65 -0.29
C ASN A 110 -13.66 6.59 0.85
N ALA A 111 -13.86 6.19 2.10
CA ALA A 111 -13.61 7.04 3.28
C ALA A 111 -12.17 7.56 3.38
N ILE A 112 -11.18 6.85 2.80
CA ILE A 112 -9.76 7.23 2.86
C ILE A 112 -9.32 7.97 1.59
N ILE A 113 -9.72 7.47 0.39
CA ILE A 113 -9.32 8.06 -0.89
C ILE A 113 -10.17 9.27 -1.26
N GLY A 114 -11.40 9.33 -0.78
CA GLY A 114 -12.37 10.34 -1.18
C GLY A 114 -13.14 9.95 -2.44
N LYS A 115 -13.64 10.93 -3.16
CA LYS A 115 -14.38 10.72 -4.41
C LYS A 115 -13.42 10.55 -5.58
N PRO A 116 -13.64 9.57 -6.49
CA PRO A 116 -12.77 9.38 -7.65
C PRO A 116 -12.61 10.63 -8.53
N GLU A 117 -13.66 11.42 -8.70
CA GLU A 117 -13.60 12.66 -9.49
C GLU A 117 -12.70 13.75 -8.87
N GLU A 118 -12.36 13.65 -7.58
CA GLU A 118 -11.45 14.57 -6.88
C GLU A 118 -10.03 13.99 -6.78
N ALA A 119 -9.82 12.74 -7.23
CA ALA A 119 -8.49 12.11 -7.19
C ALA A 119 -7.55 12.75 -8.21
N LYS A 120 -6.29 12.98 -7.78
CA LYS A 120 -5.25 13.63 -8.59
C LYS A 120 -4.67 12.75 -9.70
N TYR A 121 -5.17 11.52 -9.89
CA TYR A 121 -4.56 10.51 -10.76
C TYR A 121 -5.61 9.76 -11.59
N GLY A 122 -5.17 9.29 -12.73
CA GLY A 122 -5.90 8.39 -13.61
C GLY A 122 -6.56 9.09 -14.80
N PHE A 123 -6.58 8.37 -15.90
CA PHE A 123 -7.20 8.76 -17.16
C PHE A 123 -8.71 8.82 -17.03
N THR A 124 -9.35 9.84 -17.59
CA THR A 124 -10.78 9.79 -17.87
C THR A 124 -11.07 8.74 -18.97
N ARG A 125 -12.35 8.38 -19.11
CA ARG A 125 -12.77 7.43 -20.16
C ARG A 125 -12.33 7.88 -21.56
N ASP A 126 -12.54 9.14 -21.91
CA ASP A 126 -12.19 9.66 -23.25
C ASP A 126 -10.67 9.68 -23.48
N GLN A 127 -9.90 10.02 -22.43
CA GLN A 127 -8.45 9.96 -22.47
C GLN A 127 -7.94 8.54 -22.65
N LEU A 128 -8.59 7.49 -22.08
CA LEU A 128 -8.22 6.10 -22.32
C LEU A 128 -8.34 5.72 -23.79
N PHE A 129 -9.47 6.01 -24.42
CA PHE A 129 -9.66 5.73 -25.85
C PHE A 129 -8.62 6.43 -26.72
N GLU A 130 -8.37 7.70 -26.44
CA GLU A 130 -7.35 8.46 -27.16
C GLU A 130 -5.94 7.93 -26.90
N GLY A 131 -5.59 7.65 -25.63
CA GLY A 131 -4.29 7.13 -25.25
C GLY A 131 -3.97 5.77 -25.90
N TYR A 132 -4.90 4.81 -25.86
CA TYR A 132 -4.70 3.51 -26.53
C TYR A 132 -4.63 3.67 -28.05
N ARG A 133 -5.38 4.61 -28.66
CA ARG A 133 -5.29 4.93 -30.08
C ARG A 133 -3.90 5.47 -30.42
N ILE A 134 -3.36 6.38 -29.63
CA ILE A 134 -1.99 6.93 -29.77
C ILE A 134 -0.96 5.80 -29.69
N LEU A 135 -1.02 4.97 -28.65
CA LEU A 135 -0.06 3.86 -28.46
C LEU A 135 -0.13 2.85 -29.60
N ARG A 136 -1.32 2.45 -30.04
CA ARG A 136 -1.50 1.58 -31.19
C ARG A 136 -0.86 2.17 -32.45
N ASN A 137 -1.08 3.47 -32.72
CA ASN A 137 -0.50 4.16 -33.87
C ASN A 137 1.04 4.29 -33.79
N LYS A 138 1.59 4.33 -32.57
CA LYS A 138 3.05 4.26 -32.30
C LYS A 138 3.60 2.83 -32.38
N GLY A 139 2.76 1.81 -32.68
CA GLY A 139 3.18 0.43 -32.90
C GLY A 139 3.13 -0.48 -31.67
N ILE A 140 2.64 -0.01 -30.53
CA ILE A 140 2.44 -0.85 -29.35
C ILE A 140 1.32 -1.85 -29.64
N LYS A 141 1.52 -3.11 -29.23
CA LYS A 141 0.59 -4.21 -29.45
C LYS A 141 0.13 -4.89 -28.16
N ARG A 142 0.81 -4.63 -27.06
CA ARG A 142 0.56 -5.25 -25.74
C ARG A 142 0.02 -4.19 -24.77
N PHE A 143 -1.15 -4.43 -24.21
CA PHE A 143 -1.85 -3.45 -23.39
C PHE A 143 -2.30 -4.05 -22.07
N GLY A 144 -2.22 -3.26 -21.01
CA GLY A 144 -2.86 -3.51 -19.72
C GLY A 144 -3.82 -2.39 -19.38
N MET A 145 -4.72 -2.64 -18.45
CA MET A 145 -5.59 -1.62 -17.82
C MET A 145 -5.53 -1.76 -16.31
N HIS A 146 -5.55 -0.64 -15.62
CA HIS A 146 -5.44 -0.56 -14.15
C HIS A 146 -6.48 0.39 -13.58
N THR A 147 -6.82 0.25 -12.31
CA THR A 147 -7.52 1.26 -11.51
C THR A 147 -7.07 1.21 -10.05
N MET A 148 -7.32 2.28 -9.29
CA MET A 148 -7.13 2.33 -7.85
C MET A 148 -8.17 3.26 -7.24
N VAL A 149 -9.18 2.71 -6.58
CA VAL A 149 -10.38 3.44 -6.14
C VAL A 149 -10.72 3.28 -4.66
N ALA A 150 -9.98 2.44 -3.93
CA ALA A 150 -10.29 2.14 -2.53
C ALA A 150 -9.03 2.08 -1.66
N SER A 151 -9.22 2.29 -0.35
CA SER A 151 -8.23 1.99 0.68
C SER A 151 -8.97 1.60 1.96
N ASN A 152 -8.60 0.45 2.53
CA ASN A 152 -9.25 -0.19 3.67
C ASN A 152 -10.76 -0.40 3.46
N GLU A 153 -11.14 -0.88 2.28
CA GLU A 153 -12.53 -1.25 1.99
C GLU A 153 -12.77 -2.70 2.43
N LEU A 154 -13.82 -2.92 3.23
CA LEU A 154 -14.17 -4.24 3.78
C LEU A 154 -15.30 -4.92 2.99
N ASN A 155 -16.01 -4.19 2.13
CA ASN A 155 -17.09 -4.77 1.33
C ASN A 155 -16.56 -5.42 0.04
N PRO A 156 -16.63 -6.75 -0.11
CA PRO A 156 -16.16 -7.43 -1.32
C PRO A 156 -16.91 -7.00 -2.58
N ASP A 157 -18.20 -6.63 -2.48
CA ASP A 157 -19.00 -6.20 -3.63
C ASP A 157 -18.46 -4.93 -4.29
N TYR A 158 -17.79 -4.07 -3.51
CA TYR A 158 -17.13 -2.88 -4.04
C TYR A 158 -16.06 -3.23 -5.09
N PHE A 159 -15.29 -4.27 -4.83
CA PHE A 159 -14.24 -4.75 -5.76
C PHE A 159 -14.82 -5.53 -6.94
N VAL A 160 -15.89 -6.32 -6.73
CA VAL A 160 -16.60 -7.01 -7.81
C VAL A 160 -17.20 -6.00 -8.79
N GLU A 161 -17.80 -4.92 -8.29
CA GLU A 161 -18.31 -3.83 -9.12
C GLU A 161 -17.17 -3.14 -9.89
N THR A 162 -16.04 -2.89 -9.24
CA THR A 162 -14.85 -2.32 -9.89
C THR A 162 -14.37 -3.21 -11.03
N ALA A 163 -14.30 -4.54 -10.82
CA ALA A 163 -13.93 -5.49 -11.85
C ALA A 163 -14.92 -5.45 -13.03
N ARG A 164 -16.23 -5.39 -12.77
CA ARG A 164 -17.25 -5.29 -13.81
C ARG A 164 -17.08 -4.06 -14.68
N ILE A 165 -16.87 -2.88 -14.05
CA ILE A 165 -16.64 -1.62 -14.78
C ILE A 165 -15.42 -1.75 -15.71
N LEU A 166 -14.30 -2.32 -15.22
CA LEU A 166 -13.10 -2.47 -16.03
C LEU A 166 -13.28 -3.49 -17.16
N PHE A 167 -13.94 -4.61 -16.89
CA PHE A 167 -14.20 -5.64 -17.91
C PHE A 167 -15.07 -5.10 -19.04
N GLU A 168 -16.13 -4.36 -18.73
CA GLU A 168 -17.01 -3.71 -19.71
C GLU A 168 -16.22 -2.71 -20.56
N LEU A 169 -15.37 -1.89 -19.93
CA LEU A 169 -14.55 -0.91 -20.61
C LEU A 169 -13.49 -1.58 -21.53
N ILE A 170 -12.89 -2.68 -21.10
CA ILE A 170 -11.97 -3.48 -21.92
C ILE A 170 -12.69 -4.02 -23.18
N VAL A 171 -13.90 -4.55 -23.02
CA VAL A 171 -14.69 -5.03 -24.17
C VAL A 171 -14.97 -3.91 -25.16
N GLU A 172 -15.34 -2.74 -24.66
CA GLU A 172 -15.66 -1.58 -25.49
C GLU A 172 -14.43 -1.07 -26.26
N ILE A 173 -13.31 -0.84 -25.56
CA ILE A 173 -12.06 -0.36 -26.18
C ILE A 173 -11.53 -1.40 -27.17
N SER A 174 -11.56 -2.68 -26.82
CA SER A 174 -11.09 -3.75 -27.71
C SER A 174 -11.86 -3.77 -29.03
N LYS A 175 -13.18 -3.60 -28.99
CA LYS A 175 -14.02 -3.56 -30.20
C LYS A 175 -13.80 -2.30 -31.02
N GLU A 176 -13.77 -1.12 -30.37
CA GLU A 176 -13.64 0.15 -31.08
C GLU A 176 -12.27 0.32 -31.73
N LEU A 177 -11.22 -0.03 -30.97
CA LEU A 177 -9.83 0.20 -31.44
C LEU A 177 -9.21 -1.02 -32.11
N ASN A 178 -9.88 -2.17 -32.13
CA ASN A 178 -9.34 -3.43 -32.61
C ASN A 178 -7.99 -3.78 -31.96
N ILE A 179 -7.95 -3.74 -30.63
CA ILE A 179 -6.80 -4.11 -29.79
C ILE A 179 -7.19 -5.19 -28.80
N SER A 180 -6.20 -5.88 -28.23
CA SER A 180 -6.40 -6.85 -27.17
C SER A 180 -5.60 -6.51 -25.92
N PHE A 181 -6.17 -6.76 -24.76
CA PHE A 181 -5.50 -6.58 -23.47
C PHE A 181 -4.92 -7.90 -22.99
N GLU A 182 -3.74 -7.86 -22.38
CA GLU A 182 -3.10 -9.03 -21.78
C GLU A 182 -3.50 -9.19 -20.33
N PHE A 183 -3.70 -8.07 -19.63
CA PHE A 183 -4.11 -8.08 -18.23
C PHE A 183 -5.01 -6.90 -17.87
N VAL A 184 -5.75 -7.10 -16.81
CA VAL A 184 -6.41 -6.04 -16.04
C VAL A 184 -5.96 -6.10 -14.60
N ASN A 185 -5.61 -4.95 -14.05
CA ASN A 185 -5.20 -4.78 -12.67
C ASN A 185 -6.31 -4.00 -11.92
N LEU A 186 -6.94 -4.66 -10.98
CA LEU A 186 -8.05 -4.11 -10.20
C LEU A 186 -7.58 -3.17 -9.07
N GLY A 187 -6.24 -2.98 -8.97
CA GLY A 187 -5.62 -2.22 -7.89
C GLY A 187 -5.63 -2.96 -6.56
N GLY A 188 -5.40 -2.21 -5.50
CA GLY A 188 -5.42 -2.69 -4.14
C GLY A 188 -6.61 -2.15 -3.35
N GLY A 189 -6.37 -1.96 -2.06
CA GLY A 189 -7.33 -1.30 -1.18
C GLY A 189 -8.18 -2.23 -0.34
N ILE A 190 -8.03 -3.55 -0.49
CA ILE A 190 -8.67 -4.53 0.40
C ILE A 190 -8.21 -4.24 1.83
N GLY A 191 -9.19 -4.06 2.71
CA GLY A 191 -9.01 -3.67 4.10
C GLY A 191 -8.79 -4.83 5.06
N ILE A 192 -8.51 -4.44 6.31
CA ILE A 192 -8.50 -5.33 7.46
C ILE A 192 -9.44 -4.79 8.52
N PRO A 193 -10.04 -5.66 9.35
CA PRO A 193 -10.86 -5.24 10.47
C PRO A 193 -9.94 -4.73 11.59
N TYR A 194 -9.80 -3.41 11.69
CA TYR A 194 -9.03 -2.80 12.79
C TYR A 194 -9.76 -2.87 14.13
N ARG A 195 -11.09 -2.87 14.08
CA ARG A 195 -11.94 -2.92 15.29
C ARG A 195 -12.46 -4.33 15.53
N PRO A 196 -12.60 -4.74 16.80
CA PRO A 196 -13.08 -6.09 17.14
C PRO A 196 -14.47 -6.44 16.60
N GLU A 197 -15.30 -5.44 16.32
CA GLU A 197 -16.64 -5.60 15.78
C GLU A 197 -16.70 -5.66 14.25
N GLU A 198 -15.61 -5.41 13.55
CA GLU A 198 -15.53 -5.47 12.09
C GLU A 198 -15.23 -6.90 11.63
N GLU A 199 -15.80 -7.29 10.50
CA GLU A 199 -15.55 -8.60 9.90
C GLU A 199 -14.52 -8.50 8.77
N PRO A 200 -13.63 -9.49 8.61
CA PRO A 200 -12.67 -9.51 7.52
C PRO A 200 -13.35 -9.74 6.17
N VAL A 201 -12.75 -9.23 5.11
CA VAL A 201 -13.21 -9.48 3.73
C VAL A 201 -13.18 -10.98 3.43
N SER A 202 -14.28 -11.52 2.93
CA SER A 202 -14.31 -12.88 2.39
C SER A 202 -13.64 -12.93 1.02
N PHE A 203 -12.42 -13.47 0.97
CA PHE A 203 -11.69 -13.68 -0.30
C PHE A 203 -12.39 -14.68 -1.22
N GLU A 204 -13.11 -15.66 -0.67
CA GLU A 204 -13.89 -16.61 -1.44
C GLU A 204 -15.05 -15.93 -2.15
N ALA A 205 -15.79 -15.06 -1.44
CA ALA A 205 -16.89 -14.29 -2.04
C ALA A 205 -16.35 -13.31 -3.09
N LEU A 206 -15.24 -12.63 -2.81
CA LEU A 206 -14.61 -11.71 -3.75
C LEU A 206 -14.14 -12.44 -5.01
N ALA A 207 -13.39 -13.52 -4.88
CA ALA A 207 -12.87 -14.28 -6.02
C ALA A 207 -13.99 -14.86 -6.88
N LYS A 208 -15.05 -15.39 -6.24
CA LYS A 208 -16.25 -15.88 -6.93
C LYS A 208 -16.94 -14.77 -7.73
N GLY A 209 -17.18 -13.60 -7.10
CA GLY A 209 -17.83 -12.48 -7.77
C GLY A 209 -17.02 -11.94 -8.95
N VAL A 210 -15.68 -11.83 -8.80
CA VAL A 210 -14.77 -11.42 -9.88
C VAL A 210 -14.81 -12.45 -11.02
N LYS A 211 -14.79 -13.76 -10.70
CA LYS A 211 -14.88 -14.82 -11.72
C LYS A 211 -16.21 -14.81 -12.49
N GLU A 212 -17.32 -14.63 -11.78
CA GLU A 212 -18.66 -14.52 -12.41
C GLU A 212 -18.73 -13.29 -13.34
N ALA A 213 -18.21 -12.14 -12.91
CA ALA A 213 -18.13 -10.94 -13.74
C ALA A 213 -17.23 -11.16 -14.97
N TYR A 214 -16.10 -11.84 -14.80
CA TYR A 214 -15.18 -12.20 -15.87
C TYR A 214 -15.88 -13.07 -16.93
N ASP A 215 -16.55 -14.13 -16.52
CA ASP A 215 -17.22 -15.04 -17.44
C ASP A 215 -18.36 -14.36 -18.19
N ALA A 216 -19.16 -13.56 -17.49
CA ALA A 216 -20.28 -12.84 -18.07
C ALA A 216 -19.84 -11.75 -19.07
N THR A 217 -18.61 -11.22 -18.95
CA THR A 217 -18.18 -10.09 -19.77
C THR A 217 -17.02 -10.47 -20.70
N ILE A 218 -15.89 -10.93 -20.17
CA ILE A 218 -14.67 -11.21 -20.96
C ILE A 218 -14.85 -12.49 -21.79
N THR A 219 -15.22 -13.59 -21.14
CA THR A 219 -15.41 -14.89 -21.81
C THR A 219 -16.54 -14.82 -22.84
N ALA A 220 -17.66 -14.21 -22.47
CA ALA A 220 -18.83 -14.08 -23.36
C ALA A 220 -18.55 -13.23 -24.61
N ASN A 221 -17.58 -12.35 -24.58
CA ASN A 221 -17.14 -11.53 -25.72
C ASN A 221 -15.92 -12.08 -26.47
N GLY A 222 -15.42 -13.27 -26.11
CA GLY A 222 -14.29 -13.92 -26.77
C GLY A 222 -12.94 -13.27 -26.53
N LEU A 223 -12.77 -12.53 -25.41
CA LEU A 223 -11.54 -11.83 -25.03
C LEU A 223 -10.68 -12.64 -24.04
N HIS A 224 -11.06 -13.86 -23.74
CA HIS A 224 -10.26 -14.78 -22.93
C HIS A 224 -9.06 -15.33 -23.74
N PRO A 225 -7.85 -15.50 -23.15
CA PRO A 225 -7.52 -15.20 -21.75
C PRO A 225 -7.13 -13.73 -21.52
N LEU A 226 -7.61 -13.17 -20.40
CA LEU A 226 -7.19 -11.89 -19.85
C LEU A 226 -6.70 -12.15 -18.42
N LYS A 227 -5.45 -11.85 -18.10
CA LYS A 227 -4.91 -12.03 -16.74
C LYS A 227 -5.56 -10.99 -15.79
N VAL A 228 -5.79 -11.38 -14.54
CA VAL A 228 -6.35 -10.49 -13.52
C VAL A 228 -5.36 -10.29 -12.38
N PHE A 229 -5.04 -9.04 -12.08
CA PHE A 229 -4.07 -8.67 -11.05
C PHE A 229 -4.73 -7.89 -9.91
N LEU A 230 -4.13 -7.98 -8.72
CA LEU A 230 -4.39 -7.13 -7.56
C LEU A 230 -3.08 -6.51 -7.04
N GLU A 231 -3.19 -5.38 -6.30
CA GLU A 231 -2.07 -4.65 -5.71
C GLU A 231 -2.29 -4.40 -4.21
N CYS A 232 -2.44 -5.48 -3.46
CA CYS A 232 -2.73 -5.36 -2.05
C CYS A 232 -1.45 -5.19 -1.21
N GLY A 233 -1.51 -4.31 -0.24
CA GLY A 233 -0.46 -4.14 0.78
C GLY A 233 -0.99 -4.43 2.17
N ARG A 234 -1.99 -3.65 2.58
CA ARG A 234 -2.54 -3.67 3.93
C ARG A 234 -3.00 -5.05 4.38
N VAL A 235 -3.81 -5.72 3.59
CA VAL A 235 -4.36 -7.04 3.93
C VAL A 235 -3.30 -8.14 3.97
N ILE A 236 -2.18 -7.94 3.27
CA ILE A 236 -1.08 -8.92 3.20
C ILE A 236 -0.22 -8.88 4.47
N THR A 237 0.16 -7.69 4.95
CA THR A 237 1.11 -7.55 6.07
C THR A 237 0.52 -6.90 7.31
N GLY A 238 -0.53 -6.10 7.17
CA GLY A 238 -1.12 -5.32 8.26
C GLY A 238 -1.39 -6.10 9.54
N PRO A 239 -2.18 -7.20 9.48
CA PRO A 239 -2.54 -7.99 10.67
C PRO A 239 -1.38 -8.71 11.34
N TYR A 240 -0.24 -8.84 10.64
CA TYR A 240 0.90 -9.63 11.09
C TYR A 240 2.03 -8.79 11.69
N GLY A 241 1.82 -7.49 11.87
CA GLY A 241 2.80 -6.60 12.48
C GLY A 241 2.27 -5.91 13.73
N TYR A 242 3.18 -5.71 14.67
CA TYR A 242 2.91 -5.06 15.96
C TYR A 242 3.93 -3.96 16.20
N LEU A 243 3.49 -2.82 16.74
CA LEU A 243 4.40 -1.89 17.39
C LEU A 243 4.49 -2.28 18.86
N ILE A 244 5.68 -2.73 19.27
CA ILE A 244 5.98 -3.09 20.65
C ILE A 244 6.63 -1.88 21.32
N SER A 245 6.08 -1.47 22.45
CA SER A 245 6.50 -0.25 23.15
C SER A 245 6.37 -0.40 24.66
N GLN A 246 7.27 0.25 25.40
CA GLN A 246 7.33 0.19 26.85
C GLN A 246 6.77 1.48 27.47
N VAL A 247 6.01 1.33 28.55
CA VAL A 247 5.52 2.44 29.37
C VAL A 247 6.69 3.10 30.12
N ARG A 248 6.88 4.40 29.88
CA ARG A 248 7.92 5.22 30.53
C ARG A 248 7.39 6.05 31.68
N HIS A 249 6.19 6.63 31.50
CA HIS A 249 5.62 7.55 32.46
C HIS A 249 4.10 7.37 32.55
N LEU A 250 3.56 7.61 33.74
CA LEU A 250 2.14 7.78 33.98
C LEU A 250 1.89 9.22 34.43
N LYS A 251 0.83 9.84 33.89
CA LYS A 251 0.42 11.19 34.27
C LYS A 251 -1.06 11.17 34.64
N HIS A 252 -1.37 11.73 35.77
CA HIS A 252 -2.72 11.89 36.28
C HIS A 252 -3.04 13.38 36.40
N THR A 253 -3.78 13.92 35.46
CA THR A 253 -4.19 15.32 35.42
C THR A 253 -5.71 15.40 35.31
N TYR A 254 -6.23 16.01 34.23
CA TYR A 254 -7.65 15.95 33.90
C TYR A 254 -8.06 14.61 33.27
N LYS A 255 -7.07 13.83 32.82
CA LYS A 255 -7.18 12.48 32.27
C LYS A 255 -5.99 11.64 32.76
N ASP A 256 -6.10 10.34 32.56
CA ASP A 256 -5.01 9.40 32.81
C ASP A 256 -4.24 9.17 31.51
N TYR A 257 -2.93 9.43 31.51
CA TYR A 257 -2.05 9.28 30.36
C TYR A 257 -1.01 8.20 30.60
N VAL A 258 -0.81 7.37 29.59
CA VAL A 258 0.27 6.39 29.50
C VAL A 258 1.29 6.90 28.49
N GLY A 259 2.43 7.35 28.96
CA GLY A 259 3.54 7.83 28.12
C GLY A 259 4.47 6.69 27.70
N MET A 260 4.59 6.47 26.39
CA MET A 260 5.35 5.38 25.79
C MET A 260 6.77 5.81 25.41
N ASP A 261 7.67 4.84 25.17
CA ASP A 261 8.98 5.06 24.57
C ASP A 261 8.90 5.20 23.04
N SER A 262 7.82 4.78 22.43
CA SER A 262 7.45 5.06 21.03
C SER A 262 6.67 6.38 20.91
N CYS A 263 6.46 6.81 19.68
CA CYS A 263 5.67 7.99 19.38
C CYS A 263 5.05 7.89 17.97
N MET A 264 4.30 8.90 17.57
CA MET A 264 3.66 8.96 16.24
C MET A 264 4.68 8.79 15.10
N ALA A 265 5.96 9.09 15.30
CA ALA A 265 7.00 8.81 14.31
C ALA A 265 7.18 7.31 14.01
N ASN A 266 6.75 6.41 14.89
CA ASN A 266 6.77 4.96 14.68
C ASN A 266 5.46 4.43 14.10
N LEU A 267 4.32 5.07 14.42
CA LEU A 267 3.00 4.72 13.92
C LEU A 267 2.12 5.98 13.87
N MET A 268 2.11 6.67 12.73
CA MET A 268 1.44 7.96 12.59
C MET A 268 -0.09 7.87 12.45
N ARG A 269 -0.60 6.72 12.03
CA ARG A 269 -2.00 6.56 11.63
C ARG A 269 -3.03 6.97 12.69
N PRO A 270 -2.90 6.62 13.98
CA PRO A 270 -3.83 7.09 15.02
C PRO A 270 -3.84 8.61 15.13
N GLY A 271 -2.69 9.25 15.19
CA GLY A 271 -2.57 10.69 15.39
C GLY A 271 -3.02 11.54 14.19
N ILE A 272 -2.74 11.10 12.96
CA ILE A 272 -3.03 11.86 11.73
C ILE A 272 -4.42 11.54 11.18
N TYR A 273 -4.82 10.27 11.19
CA TYR A 273 -6.07 9.82 10.58
C TYR A 273 -7.16 9.47 11.60
N GLY A 274 -6.87 9.53 12.90
CA GLY A 274 -7.78 9.02 13.92
C GLY A 274 -8.00 7.50 13.82
N ALA A 275 -7.06 6.78 13.20
CA ALA A 275 -7.20 5.36 12.96
C ALA A 275 -7.16 4.57 14.28
N TYR A 276 -8.08 3.61 14.40
CA TYR A 276 -8.08 2.68 15.52
C TYR A 276 -6.98 1.62 15.31
N HIS A 277 -6.25 1.32 16.39
CA HIS A 277 -5.43 0.13 16.53
C HIS A 277 -5.74 -0.51 17.88
N HIS A 278 -5.90 -1.84 17.90
CA HIS A 278 -6.08 -2.55 19.17
C HIS A 278 -4.78 -2.50 19.98
N ILE A 279 -4.90 -2.43 21.31
CA ILE A 279 -3.76 -2.38 22.23
C ILE A 279 -3.93 -3.48 23.27
N THR A 280 -2.91 -4.32 23.40
CA THR A 280 -2.80 -5.33 24.44
C THR A 280 -1.67 -4.97 25.39
N VAL A 281 -1.93 -5.06 26.71
CA VAL A 281 -0.88 -4.98 27.74
C VAL A 281 -0.37 -6.39 27.95
N LEU A 282 0.89 -6.65 27.58
CA LEU A 282 1.47 -7.99 27.63
C LEU A 282 1.57 -8.50 29.07
N GLY A 283 1.08 -9.73 29.29
CA GLY A 283 0.99 -10.34 30.60
C GLY A 283 -0.29 -9.98 31.39
N LYS A 284 -1.14 -9.09 30.84
CA LYS A 284 -2.43 -8.67 31.44
C LYS A 284 -3.61 -8.87 30.47
N GLU A 285 -3.48 -9.77 29.49
CA GLU A 285 -4.45 -9.99 28.40
C GLU A 285 -5.83 -10.39 28.88
N ASN A 286 -5.89 -11.07 30.05
CA ASN A 286 -7.15 -11.57 30.64
C ASN A 286 -7.67 -10.68 31.76
N GLU A 287 -7.01 -9.57 32.07
CA GLU A 287 -7.46 -8.65 33.10
C GLU A 287 -8.57 -7.75 32.58
N VAL A 288 -9.53 -7.45 33.46
CA VAL A 288 -10.62 -6.54 33.09
C VAL A 288 -10.11 -5.10 33.05
N PRO A 289 -10.56 -4.29 32.09
CA PRO A 289 -10.24 -2.87 32.07
C PRO A 289 -10.75 -2.15 33.32
N VAL A 290 -9.88 -1.41 33.98
CA VAL A 290 -10.19 -0.67 35.21
C VAL A 290 -10.25 0.83 35.01
N ARG A 291 -9.58 1.36 33.97
CA ARG A 291 -9.53 2.79 33.67
C ARG A 291 -9.58 3.06 32.18
N LYS A 292 -9.85 4.31 31.83
CA LYS A 292 -9.68 4.85 30.48
C LYS A 292 -8.40 5.66 30.42
N TYR A 293 -7.53 5.30 29.48
CA TYR A 293 -6.25 5.97 29.28
C TYR A 293 -6.18 6.62 27.90
N ASP A 294 -5.48 7.77 27.82
CA ASP A 294 -4.89 8.24 26.60
C ASP A 294 -3.46 7.65 26.52
N VAL A 295 -3.19 6.81 25.50
CA VAL A 295 -1.87 6.23 25.26
C VAL A 295 -1.11 7.16 24.33
N THR A 296 0.00 7.73 24.80
CA THR A 296 0.67 8.87 24.18
C THR A 296 2.15 8.61 23.90
N GLY A 297 2.68 9.24 22.86
CA GLY A 297 4.11 9.30 22.59
C GLY A 297 4.78 10.52 23.23
N SER A 298 6.01 10.78 22.80
CA SER A 298 6.91 11.78 23.38
C SER A 298 7.18 12.98 22.48
N LEU A 299 6.40 13.19 21.41
CA LEU A 299 6.51 14.37 20.55
C LEU A 299 5.92 15.61 21.23
N CYS A 300 6.44 16.79 20.86
CA CYS A 300 5.83 18.08 21.19
C CYS A 300 4.61 18.36 20.30
N GLU A 301 3.75 17.37 20.16
CA GLU A 301 2.54 17.37 19.31
C GLU A 301 1.39 16.75 20.10
N ASN A 302 0.31 17.51 20.32
CA ASN A 302 -0.81 17.04 21.14
C ASN A 302 -1.54 15.84 20.52
N ASN A 303 -1.45 15.66 19.20
CA ASN A 303 -2.03 14.52 18.50
C ASN A 303 -1.14 13.25 18.54
N ASP A 304 0.00 13.31 19.22
CA ASP A 304 0.87 12.13 19.43
C ASP A 304 0.22 11.15 20.42
N LYS A 305 -0.86 10.54 19.95
CA LYS A 305 -1.67 9.60 20.71
C LYS A 305 -1.96 8.36 19.88
N PHE A 306 -1.66 7.20 20.44
CA PHE A 306 -2.02 5.91 19.87
C PHE A 306 -3.47 5.53 20.17
N ALA A 307 -4.01 6.03 21.29
CA ALA A 307 -5.40 5.84 21.68
C ALA A 307 -5.87 6.98 22.58
N ILE A 308 -7.18 7.24 22.54
CA ILE A 308 -7.86 8.23 23.39
C ILE A 308 -8.99 7.49 24.14
N ASP A 309 -9.11 7.74 25.45
CA ASP A 309 -10.13 7.15 26.33
C ASP A 309 -10.24 5.62 26.17
N ARG A 310 -9.10 4.95 25.97
CA ARG A 310 -9.04 3.51 25.79
C ARG A 310 -9.22 2.78 27.12
N PRO A 311 -10.24 1.93 27.29
CA PRO A 311 -10.36 1.04 28.43
C PRO A 311 -9.21 0.02 28.41
N LEU A 312 -8.39 -0.01 29.47
CA LEU A 312 -7.26 -0.91 29.63
C LEU A 312 -7.16 -1.41 31.09
N PRO A 313 -6.51 -2.55 31.37
CA PRO A 313 -6.17 -2.97 32.72
C PRO A 313 -5.31 -1.93 33.44
N GLU A 314 -5.06 -2.12 34.73
CA GLU A 314 -4.14 -1.24 35.48
C GLU A 314 -2.76 -1.30 34.83
N ILE A 315 -2.21 -0.13 34.48
CA ILE A 315 -0.91 0.00 33.81
C ILE A 315 0.13 0.51 34.80
N GLU A 316 1.32 -0.07 34.73
CA GLU A 316 2.49 0.29 35.52
C GLU A 316 3.66 0.74 34.62
N ILE A 317 4.55 1.55 35.17
CA ILE A 317 5.81 1.89 34.49
C ILE A 317 6.62 0.63 34.27
N GLY A 318 7.06 0.41 33.03
CA GLY A 318 7.78 -0.79 32.61
C GLY A 318 6.89 -1.82 31.89
N ASP A 319 5.57 -1.72 31.96
CA ASP A 319 4.68 -2.56 31.17
C ASP A 319 4.97 -2.43 29.69
N ILE A 320 4.78 -3.52 28.96
CA ILE A 320 4.94 -3.56 27.52
C ILE A 320 3.59 -3.63 26.83
N LEU A 321 3.34 -2.71 25.91
CA LEU A 321 2.14 -2.67 25.09
C LEU A 321 2.45 -3.16 23.68
N ALA A 322 1.60 -4.03 23.17
CA ALA A 322 1.55 -4.40 21.76
C ALA A 322 0.41 -3.62 21.09
N ILE A 323 0.76 -2.77 20.14
CA ILE A 323 -0.21 -2.06 19.28
C ILE A 323 -0.33 -2.87 17.99
N HIS A 324 -1.53 -3.42 17.76
CA HIS A 324 -1.82 -4.38 16.72
C HIS A 324 -1.93 -3.74 15.33
N ASP A 325 -1.95 -4.58 14.29
CA ASP A 325 -2.22 -4.21 12.90
C ASP A 325 -1.27 -3.15 12.33
N ALA A 326 -0.03 -3.13 12.82
CA ALA A 326 1.00 -2.17 12.45
C ALA A 326 1.92 -2.66 11.31
N GLY A 327 1.66 -3.84 10.73
CA GLY A 327 2.49 -4.46 9.69
C GLY A 327 2.39 -3.83 8.30
N ALA A 328 1.46 -2.88 8.11
CA ALA A 328 1.34 -2.09 6.89
C ALA A 328 1.12 -0.62 7.24
N HIS A 329 1.80 0.28 6.51
CA HIS A 329 1.69 1.73 6.73
C HIS A 329 2.00 2.16 8.19
N GLY A 330 2.80 1.35 8.89
CA GLY A 330 3.37 1.63 10.20
C GLY A 330 4.76 2.25 10.03
N HIS A 331 5.82 1.43 10.15
CA HIS A 331 7.20 1.88 9.97
C HIS A 331 7.43 2.60 8.63
N ALA A 332 6.77 2.15 7.55
CA ALA A 332 6.87 2.76 6.22
C ALA A 332 6.50 4.25 6.17
N MET A 333 5.55 4.68 7.00
CA MET A 333 5.10 6.07 7.10
C MET A 333 5.82 6.85 8.22
N GLY A 334 6.88 6.32 8.77
CA GLY A 334 7.64 6.96 9.84
C GLY A 334 8.38 8.23 9.39
N PHE A 335 8.69 9.09 10.34
CA PHE A 335 9.37 10.38 10.16
C PHE A 335 10.24 10.71 11.37
N ASN A 336 10.98 11.83 11.33
CA ASN A 336 11.91 12.21 12.39
C ASN A 336 11.54 13.53 13.09
N TYR A 337 10.26 13.85 13.22
CA TYR A 337 9.83 15.06 13.93
C TYR A 337 10.35 15.07 15.39
N ASN A 338 10.73 16.23 15.92
CA ASN A 338 11.43 16.41 17.18
C ASN A 338 12.76 15.61 17.31
N GLY A 339 13.40 15.24 16.21
CA GLY A 339 14.62 14.45 16.21
C GLY A 339 14.45 13.02 16.73
N LYS A 340 13.22 12.48 16.72
CA LYS A 340 12.99 11.08 17.11
C LYS A 340 13.53 10.14 16.04
N LEU A 341 14.29 9.17 16.49
CA LEU A 341 14.89 8.15 15.64
C LEU A 341 13.87 7.04 15.36
N ARG A 342 13.94 6.45 14.18
CA ARG A 342 13.06 5.36 13.76
C ARG A 342 13.47 4.04 14.42
N SER A 343 12.47 3.23 14.77
CA SER A 343 12.68 1.94 15.43
C SER A 343 13.28 0.88 14.51
N ALA A 344 13.81 -0.20 15.10
CA ALA A 344 14.16 -1.42 14.38
C ALA A 344 12.91 -2.15 13.87
N GLU A 345 13.09 -3.02 12.85
CA GLU A 345 12.12 -4.02 12.45
C GLU A 345 12.67 -5.42 12.71
N LEU A 346 11.87 -6.23 13.38
CA LEU A 346 12.20 -7.60 13.76
C LEU A 346 11.22 -8.55 13.09
N LEU A 347 11.72 -9.63 12.51
CA LEU A 347 10.93 -10.71 11.92
C LEU A 347 10.90 -11.91 12.87
N LEU A 348 9.71 -12.24 13.36
CA LEU A 348 9.47 -13.49 14.07
C LEU A 348 9.22 -14.61 13.05
N ARG A 349 10.06 -15.64 13.09
CA ARG A 349 9.95 -16.81 12.20
C ARG A 349 9.05 -17.90 12.78
N LYS A 350 8.62 -18.82 11.93
CA LYS A 350 7.78 -19.96 12.33
C LYS A 350 8.43 -20.87 13.38
N ASP A 351 9.76 -20.93 13.43
CA ASP A 351 10.54 -21.68 14.43
C ASP A 351 10.72 -20.95 15.76
N GLY A 352 10.12 -19.76 15.91
CA GLY A 352 10.23 -18.91 17.09
C GLY A 352 11.50 -18.04 17.12
N SER A 353 12.41 -18.16 16.16
CA SER A 353 13.58 -17.29 16.08
C SER A 353 13.21 -15.88 15.66
N VAL A 354 13.95 -14.90 16.17
CA VAL A 354 13.77 -13.48 15.82
C VAL A 354 14.98 -13.00 15.03
N VAL A 355 14.71 -12.39 13.87
CA VAL A 355 15.74 -11.83 12.99
C VAL A 355 15.54 -10.32 12.86
N GLN A 356 16.59 -9.56 13.07
CA GLN A 356 16.57 -8.13 12.80
C GLN A 356 16.66 -7.91 11.28
N ILE A 357 15.57 -7.42 10.68
CA ILE A 357 15.47 -7.14 9.24
C ILE A 357 15.67 -5.67 8.89
N ARG A 358 15.70 -4.81 9.90
CA ARG A 358 16.13 -3.41 9.86
C ARG A 358 16.63 -3.02 11.24
N ARG A 359 17.81 -2.40 11.32
CA ARG A 359 18.27 -1.81 12.59
C ARG A 359 17.52 -0.51 12.90
N ALA A 360 17.51 -0.10 14.15
CA ALA A 360 17.09 1.24 14.51
C ALA A 360 18.04 2.30 13.91
N GLU A 361 17.51 3.50 13.70
CA GLU A 361 18.35 4.67 13.37
C GLU A 361 19.23 5.05 14.55
N THR A 362 20.39 5.59 14.23
CA THR A 362 21.33 6.23 15.17
C THR A 362 21.32 7.75 14.98
N ILE A 363 21.99 8.46 15.88
CA ILE A 363 22.18 9.91 15.75
C ILE A 363 22.97 10.24 14.47
N GLU A 364 23.92 9.40 14.11
CA GLU A 364 24.72 9.54 12.89
C GLU A 364 23.85 9.42 11.63
N ASP A 365 22.86 8.50 11.61
CA ASP A 365 21.89 8.41 10.50
C ASP A 365 21.06 9.69 10.38
N TYR A 366 20.61 10.23 11.51
CA TYR A 366 19.81 11.46 11.54
C TYR A 366 20.59 12.67 11.03
N PHE A 367 21.90 12.73 11.31
CA PHE A 367 22.79 13.80 10.88
C PHE A 367 23.49 13.53 9.54
N ALA A 368 23.29 12.38 8.91
CA ALA A 368 24.06 11.96 7.73
C ALA A 368 24.02 12.94 6.54
N THR A 369 23.01 13.80 6.46
CA THR A 369 22.86 14.79 5.38
C THR A 369 23.26 16.20 5.79
N LEU A 370 23.70 16.42 7.04
CA LEU A 370 24.11 17.72 7.56
C LEU A 370 25.61 17.92 7.41
N ASP A 371 26.02 19.10 6.93
CA ASP A 371 27.42 19.48 6.76
C ASP A 371 27.88 20.31 7.96
N PHE A 372 28.38 19.64 9.00
CA PHE A 372 28.94 20.30 10.19
C PHE A 372 30.31 20.95 9.93
N GLU A 373 31.03 20.51 8.87
CA GLU A 373 32.33 21.17 8.54
C GLU A 373 32.07 22.55 7.93
N ALA A 374 31.10 22.65 7.01
CA ALA A 374 30.70 23.95 6.46
C ALA A 374 30.15 24.92 7.52
N LEU A 375 29.58 24.40 8.61
CA LEU A 375 29.13 25.23 9.74
C LEU A 375 30.22 26.03 10.40
N LYS A 376 31.50 25.55 10.40
CA LYS A 376 32.65 26.24 11.02
C LYS A 376 32.94 27.56 10.33
N ASP A 377 32.70 27.68 9.05
CA ASP A 377 32.93 28.86 8.20
C ASP A 377 31.68 29.73 8.02
N PHE A 378 30.53 29.28 8.54
CA PHE A 378 29.28 30.01 8.45
C PHE A 378 29.27 31.23 9.40
N LYS A 379 29.21 32.45 8.84
CA LYS A 379 29.20 33.72 9.55
C LYS A 379 27.84 34.37 9.56
#